data_2a876292b85a791c05f63ed165b2a887
#
_entry.id   2a876292b85a791c05f63ed165b2a887
#
_cell.length_a   1.000
_cell.length_b   1.000
_cell.length_c   1.000
_cell.angle_alpha   90.00
_cell.angle_beta   90.00
_cell.angle_gamma   90.00
#
_symmetry.space_group_name_H-M   'P 1'
#
loop_
_entity.id
_entity.type
_entity.pdbx_description
1 polymer ?
#
loop_
_entity_poly.entity_id
_entity_poly.type
_entity_poly.pdbx_seq_one_letter_code
_entity_poly.pdbx_strand_id
1 'polypeptide(L)'
;MNSNGRVKILTNYTLEEIEGDNLILQQVLSNAEQKFTSNVSDIDYLFDYFAGKQPILNRTKEIRPEINNKIVVNYANAIVKFKTGYLLWKPIQYIARKEGVEADELVQLNDYMVMQEKASKDKEIADWQSICGTAYRMGLQNENFDEDMDDVPFEVRNIHPSNAFVVYSADTGEALLGVVVLRDVNAGDQITKYQIYSKTKYWVYNTQTQLFEEETSHTYGQIPLIEYPLNDQRIGDFEIVLSLLDAINLTQSNRLDGVEQFIQSLLVFKNVEINKEMLDKLKELGAINIKQNGEIEANVDYLTQELNQEQTETLIDSMYKQVLTICGMPSKNNSGGAGSNTGTAVIVANGWSEAETRANDTELVFTASERMFLKLILYITRTMTTNKLNLRLGDIDIKFTRRNYENIYQKAQVLDLLLNNPKVAPRLAFEVCGLFQDVETAYQESKDYYEQAKKESEELING
;
A
#
# COMPACT_ATOMS: atom_id res chain seq x y z
N MET A 1 -3.40 5.89 -19.60
CA MET A 1 -3.88 5.68 -18.24
C MET A 1 -5.05 6.62 -17.97
N ASN A 2 -6.18 6.10 -17.56
CA ASN A 2 -7.31 6.93 -17.11
C ASN A 2 -7.01 7.41 -15.68
N SER A 3 -6.92 8.72 -15.49
CA SER A 3 -6.61 9.34 -14.19
C SER A 3 -7.71 9.19 -13.12
N ASN A 4 -8.72 8.36 -13.37
CA ASN A 4 -9.95 8.26 -12.55
C ASN A 4 -9.98 7.04 -11.61
N GLY A 5 -8.86 6.36 -11.39
CA GLY A 5 -8.81 5.15 -10.57
C GLY A 5 -9.43 3.93 -11.26
N ARG A 6 -9.62 2.84 -10.49
CA ARG A 6 -10.22 1.59 -11.02
C ARG A 6 -11.74 1.70 -10.98
N VAL A 7 -12.35 1.41 -12.13
CA VAL A 7 -13.80 1.51 -12.27
C VAL A 7 -14.50 0.40 -11.47
N LYS A 8 -15.44 0.78 -10.61
CA LYS A 8 -16.33 -0.15 -9.92
C LYS A 8 -17.24 -0.85 -10.93
N ILE A 9 -17.29 -2.18 -10.89
CA ILE A 9 -18.08 -2.97 -11.82
C ILE A 9 -19.50 -3.07 -11.27
N LEU A 10 -20.44 -2.48 -11.98
CA LEU A 10 -21.84 -2.41 -11.57
C LEU A 10 -22.75 -3.15 -12.54
N THR A 11 -23.82 -3.75 -12.00
CA THR A 11 -24.93 -4.33 -12.76
C THR A 11 -26.27 -3.85 -12.20
N ASN A 12 -27.28 -3.78 -13.06
CA ASN A 12 -28.67 -3.48 -12.68
C ASN A 12 -29.48 -4.74 -12.38
N TYR A 13 -28.94 -5.93 -12.68
CA TYR A 13 -29.60 -7.17 -12.34
C TYR A 13 -29.55 -7.45 -10.85
N THR A 14 -30.60 -8.01 -10.31
CA THR A 14 -30.69 -8.46 -8.92
C THR A 14 -29.97 -9.80 -8.74
N LEU A 15 -29.66 -10.15 -7.48
CA LEU A 15 -29.04 -11.43 -7.17
C LEU A 15 -29.95 -12.62 -7.59
N GLU A 16 -31.28 -12.49 -7.39
CA GLU A 16 -32.25 -13.52 -7.73
C GLU A 16 -32.29 -13.79 -9.25
N GLU A 17 -32.25 -12.73 -10.06
CA GLU A 17 -32.17 -12.87 -11.53
C GLU A 17 -30.86 -13.54 -11.98
N ILE A 18 -29.75 -13.14 -11.38
CA ILE A 18 -28.42 -13.71 -11.70
C ILE A 18 -28.33 -15.19 -11.31
N GLU A 19 -28.83 -15.56 -10.12
CA GLU A 19 -28.81 -16.95 -9.64
C GLU A 19 -29.88 -17.83 -10.32
N GLY A 20 -30.92 -17.21 -10.90
CA GLY A 20 -32.01 -17.90 -11.56
C GLY A 20 -31.82 -18.20 -13.04
N ASP A 21 -30.94 -17.47 -13.74
CA ASP A 21 -30.73 -17.59 -15.20
C ASP A 21 -29.25 -17.42 -15.58
N ASN A 22 -28.67 -18.51 -16.08
CA ASN A 22 -27.29 -18.55 -16.54
C ASN A 22 -27.02 -17.63 -17.75
N LEU A 23 -28.04 -17.25 -18.55
CA LEU A 23 -27.89 -16.28 -19.63
C LEU A 23 -27.72 -14.88 -19.08
N ILE A 24 -28.43 -14.53 -18.01
CA ILE A 24 -28.25 -13.26 -17.31
C ILE A 24 -26.88 -13.19 -16.68
N LEU A 25 -26.45 -14.26 -16.01
CA LEU A 25 -25.10 -14.34 -15.43
C LEU A 25 -24.01 -14.16 -16.52
N GLN A 26 -24.17 -14.80 -17.69
CA GLN A 26 -23.25 -14.63 -18.81
C GLN A 26 -23.21 -13.20 -19.34
N GLN A 27 -24.35 -12.50 -19.42
CA GLN A 27 -24.41 -11.09 -19.81
C GLN A 27 -23.70 -10.19 -18.79
N VAL A 28 -23.90 -10.44 -17.50
CA VAL A 28 -23.24 -9.71 -16.41
C VAL A 28 -21.72 -9.89 -16.51
N LEU A 29 -21.24 -11.12 -16.73
CA LEU A 29 -19.83 -11.42 -16.90
C LEU A 29 -19.23 -10.73 -18.11
N SER A 30 -19.89 -10.77 -19.27
CA SER A 30 -19.42 -10.10 -20.49
C SER A 30 -19.28 -8.60 -20.33
N ASN A 31 -20.23 -7.95 -19.66
CA ASN A 31 -20.18 -6.53 -19.35
C ASN A 31 -19.09 -6.20 -18.32
N ALA A 32 -18.87 -7.09 -17.34
CA ALA A 32 -17.83 -6.97 -16.33
C ALA A 32 -16.43 -7.11 -16.93
N GLU A 33 -16.23 -8.03 -17.86
CA GLU A 33 -14.95 -8.33 -18.50
C GLU A 33 -14.33 -7.09 -19.18
N GLN A 34 -15.13 -6.31 -19.90
CA GLN A 34 -14.65 -5.10 -20.55
C GLN A 34 -14.06 -4.09 -19.55
N LYS A 35 -14.78 -3.85 -18.44
CA LYS A 35 -14.33 -2.94 -17.37
C LYS A 35 -13.14 -3.51 -16.62
N PHE A 36 -13.17 -4.80 -16.34
CA PHE A 36 -12.08 -5.52 -15.69
C PHE A 36 -10.79 -5.45 -16.50
N THR A 37 -10.84 -5.71 -17.82
CA THR A 37 -9.68 -5.64 -18.70
C THR A 37 -9.06 -4.23 -18.70
N SER A 38 -9.89 -3.18 -18.71
CA SER A 38 -9.40 -1.81 -18.58
C SER A 38 -8.70 -1.58 -17.23
N ASN A 39 -9.30 -2.06 -16.13
CA ASN A 39 -8.70 -1.97 -14.80
C ASN A 39 -7.37 -2.72 -14.72
N VAL A 40 -7.29 -3.93 -15.29
CA VAL A 40 -6.06 -4.76 -15.34
C VAL A 40 -4.93 -4.03 -16.04
N SER A 41 -5.21 -3.36 -17.17
CA SER A 41 -4.19 -2.58 -17.89
C SER A 41 -3.59 -1.47 -17.02
N ASP A 42 -4.43 -0.77 -16.25
CA ASP A 42 -3.97 0.27 -15.34
C ASP A 42 -3.25 -0.33 -14.12
N ILE A 43 -3.72 -1.46 -13.60
CA ILE A 43 -3.08 -2.18 -12.49
C ILE A 43 -1.67 -2.61 -12.88
N ASP A 44 -1.52 -3.29 -14.01
CA ASP A 44 -0.24 -3.80 -14.49
C ASP A 44 0.77 -2.66 -14.75
N TYR A 45 0.29 -1.53 -15.31
CA TYR A 45 1.11 -0.32 -15.46
C TYR A 45 1.63 0.20 -14.11
N LEU A 46 0.78 0.24 -13.08
CA LEU A 46 1.17 0.73 -11.75
C LEU A 46 2.15 -0.22 -11.05
N PHE A 47 1.96 -1.53 -11.20
CA PHE A 47 2.91 -2.53 -10.70
C PHE A 47 4.27 -2.42 -11.41
N ASP A 48 4.28 -2.24 -12.72
CA ASP A 48 5.50 -2.00 -13.49
C ASP A 48 6.19 -0.71 -13.07
N TYR A 49 5.43 0.36 -12.86
CA TYR A 49 5.94 1.64 -12.37
C TYR A 49 6.57 1.51 -10.98
N PHE A 50 5.89 0.83 -10.06
CA PHE A 50 6.39 0.50 -8.72
C PHE A 50 7.67 -0.35 -8.76
N ALA A 51 7.74 -1.30 -9.69
CA ALA A 51 8.94 -2.13 -9.91
C ALA A 51 10.12 -1.37 -10.54
N GLY A 52 9.91 -0.12 -10.96
CA GLY A 52 10.95 0.70 -11.60
C GLY A 52 10.93 0.68 -13.13
N LYS A 53 9.98 0.01 -13.76
CA LYS A 53 9.78 0.06 -15.23
C LYS A 53 9.02 1.33 -15.61
N GLN A 54 9.65 2.46 -15.44
CA GLN A 54 9.04 3.77 -15.60
C GLN A 54 9.23 4.33 -17.01
N PRO A 55 8.39 5.29 -17.47
CA PRO A 55 8.40 5.81 -18.84
C PRO A 55 9.75 6.34 -19.32
N ILE A 56 10.58 6.87 -18.42
CA ILE A 56 11.92 7.38 -18.73
C ILE A 56 12.81 6.33 -19.41
N LEU A 57 12.61 5.04 -19.15
CA LEU A 57 13.38 3.95 -19.76
C LEU A 57 13.15 3.86 -21.28
N ASN A 58 12.01 4.36 -21.76
CA ASN A 58 11.66 4.38 -23.17
C ASN A 58 12.04 5.71 -23.87
N ARG A 59 12.74 6.62 -23.14
CA ARG A 59 13.16 7.91 -23.67
C ARG A 59 14.09 7.73 -24.87
N THR A 60 13.85 8.48 -25.92
CA THR A 60 14.70 8.60 -27.11
C THR A 60 15.14 10.04 -27.30
N LYS A 61 16.31 10.27 -27.90
CA LYS A 61 16.83 11.58 -28.27
C LYS A 61 17.25 11.56 -29.75
N GLU A 62 16.87 12.57 -30.48
CA GLU A 62 17.26 12.73 -31.88
C GLU A 62 18.65 13.33 -32.03
N ILE A 63 19.02 14.23 -31.10
CA ILE A 63 20.32 14.89 -31.08
C ILE A 63 21.20 14.24 -30.04
N ARG A 64 22.38 13.76 -30.45
CA ARG A 64 23.34 13.04 -29.60
C ARG A 64 22.71 11.86 -28.86
N PRO A 65 22.20 10.86 -29.58
CA PRO A 65 21.53 9.70 -29.00
C PRO A 65 22.44 8.87 -28.08
N GLU A 66 23.76 9.03 -28.23
CA GLU A 66 24.78 8.40 -27.37
C GLU A 66 24.79 8.95 -25.93
N ILE A 67 24.29 10.20 -25.72
CA ILE A 67 24.14 10.82 -24.42
C ILE A 67 22.65 10.83 -24.08
N ASN A 68 22.15 9.71 -23.63
CA ASN A 68 20.73 9.52 -23.31
C ASN A 68 20.59 8.71 -22.04
N ASN A 69 20.92 9.33 -20.91
CA ASN A 69 20.80 8.71 -19.61
C ASN A 69 19.32 8.53 -19.21
N LYS A 70 19.02 7.38 -18.60
CA LYS A 70 17.66 6.99 -18.22
C LYS A 70 17.65 6.66 -16.74
N ILE A 71 17.59 7.71 -15.91
CA ILE A 71 17.62 7.57 -14.46
C ILE A 71 16.21 7.37 -13.94
N VAL A 72 16.01 6.29 -13.22
CA VAL A 72 14.78 6.02 -12.46
C VAL A 72 15.05 6.32 -10.99
N VAL A 73 14.45 7.39 -10.49
CA VAL A 73 14.39 7.66 -9.04
C VAL A 73 13.07 7.07 -8.54
N ASN A 74 13.13 5.84 -8.04
CA ASN A 74 11.91 5.08 -7.72
C ASN A 74 11.23 5.55 -6.42
N TYR A 75 10.74 6.78 -6.40
CA TYR A 75 9.96 7.31 -5.28
C TYR A 75 8.61 6.61 -5.11
N ALA A 76 8.03 6.01 -6.17
CA ALA A 76 6.81 5.22 -6.05
C ALA A 76 6.99 4.07 -5.05
N ASN A 77 8.10 3.35 -5.14
CA ASN A 77 8.45 2.30 -4.17
C ASN A 77 8.59 2.87 -2.75
N ALA A 78 9.28 4.01 -2.61
CA ALA A 78 9.46 4.65 -1.30
C ALA A 78 8.14 5.08 -0.65
N ILE A 79 7.20 5.62 -1.46
CA ILE A 79 5.85 6.01 -0.99
C ILE A 79 5.10 4.80 -0.47
N VAL A 80 4.99 3.74 -1.27
CA VAL A 80 4.28 2.50 -0.89
C VAL A 80 4.87 1.92 0.39
N LYS A 81 6.19 1.74 0.45
CA LYS A 81 6.86 1.13 1.62
C LYS A 81 6.72 1.98 2.88
N PHE A 82 6.71 3.31 2.75
CA PHE A 82 6.43 4.19 3.89
C PHE A 82 4.98 4.03 4.37
N LYS A 83 4.00 4.17 3.47
CA LYS A 83 2.56 4.12 3.79
C LYS A 83 2.17 2.81 4.46
N THR A 84 2.51 1.71 3.82
CA THR A 84 2.15 0.37 4.31
C THR A 84 2.92 0.00 5.58
N GLY A 85 4.21 0.36 5.68
CA GLY A 85 5.00 0.14 6.89
C GLY A 85 4.58 1.01 8.07
N TYR A 86 3.99 2.18 7.81
CA TYR A 86 3.44 3.04 8.85
C TYR A 86 2.07 2.52 9.34
N LEU A 87 1.19 2.14 8.41
CA LEU A 87 -0.14 1.60 8.73
C LEU A 87 -0.05 0.29 9.53
N LEU A 88 0.79 -0.63 9.08
CA LEU A 88 0.95 -1.98 9.64
C LEU A 88 2.29 -2.13 10.37
N TRP A 89 2.58 -1.21 11.31
CA TRP A 89 3.80 -1.29 12.11
C TRP A 89 3.87 -2.57 12.95
N LYS A 90 2.73 -2.99 13.50
CA LYS A 90 2.53 -4.29 14.13
C LYS A 90 1.38 -5.02 13.45
N PRO A 91 1.30 -6.35 13.58
CA PRO A 91 0.15 -7.12 13.12
C PRO A 91 -1.17 -6.57 13.66
N ILE A 92 -2.21 -6.64 12.83
CA ILE A 92 -3.58 -6.33 13.26
C ILE A 92 -3.97 -7.30 14.37
N GLN A 93 -4.56 -6.77 15.44
CA GLN A 93 -5.04 -7.54 16.59
C GLN A 93 -6.56 -7.44 16.70
N TYR A 94 -7.18 -8.54 17.05
CA TYR A 94 -8.60 -8.60 17.39
C TYR A 94 -8.71 -8.58 18.91
N ILE A 95 -9.39 -7.57 19.43
CA ILE A 95 -9.53 -7.34 20.85
C ILE A 95 -11.01 -7.31 21.26
N ALA A 96 -11.29 -7.52 22.56
CA ALA A 96 -12.64 -7.41 23.07
C ALA A 96 -13.13 -5.95 23.02
N ARG A 97 -14.32 -5.76 22.45
CA ARG A 97 -14.98 -4.44 22.42
C ARG A 97 -15.80 -4.17 23.67
N LYS A 98 -16.24 -5.22 24.36
CA LYS A 98 -17.14 -5.15 25.54
C LYS A 98 -16.62 -6.04 26.64
N GLU A 99 -16.96 -5.67 27.87
CA GLU A 99 -16.77 -6.57 29.02
C GLU A 99 -17.63 -7.84 28.86
N GLY A 100 -17.09 -8.98 29.28
CA GLY A 100 -17.81 -10.26 29.24
C GLY A 100 -17.65 -11.06 27.93
N VAL A 101 -16.79 -10.65 27.03
CA VAL A 101 -16.33 -11.49 25.91
C VAL A 101 -15.39 -12.55 26.47
N GLU A 102 -15.59 -13.81 26.08
CA GLU A 102 -14.72 -14.91 26.54
C GLU A 102 -13.30 -14.70 25.98
N ALA A 103 -12.36 -14.45 26.86
CA ALA A 103 -10.98 -14.16 26.50
C ALA A 103 -10.34 -15.32 25.71
N ASP A 104 -10.65 -16.57 26.08
CA ASP A 104 -10.09 -17.77 25.46
C ASP A 104 -10.49 -17.90 23.99
N GLU A 105 -11.74 -17.61 23.63
CA GLU A 105 -12.20 -17.65 22.22
C GLU A 105 -11.51 -16.56 21.37
N LEU A 106 -11.22 -15.41 21.98
CA LEU A 106 -10.54 -14.32 21.28
C LEU A 106 -9.04 -14.64 21.07
N VAL A 107 -8.41 -15.26 22.05
CA VAL A 107 -7.04 -15.79 21.92
C VAL A 107 -7.00 -16.83 20.81
N GLN A 108 -7.93 -17.79 20.81
CA GLN A 108 -8.02 -18.81 19.76
C GLN A 108 -8.20 -18.21 18.37
N LEU A 109 -9.03 -17.16 18.23
CA LEU A 109 -9.17 -16.46 16.95
C LEU A 109 -7.85 -15.83 16.50
N ASN A 110 -7.11 -15.17 17.38
CA ASN A 110 -5.80 -14.59 17.07
C ASN A 110 -4.77 -15.68 16.73
N ASP A 111 -4.79 -16.82 17.42
CA ASP A 111 -3.91 -17.96 17.12
C ASP A 111 -4.18 -18.52 15.73
N TYR A 112 -5.44 -18.69 15.33
CA TYR A 112 -5.81 -19.08 13.97
C TYR A 112 -5.29 -18.08 12.92
N MET A 113 -5.34 -16.78 13.21
CA MET A 113 -4.80 -15.77 12.31
C MET A 113 -3.27 -15.83 12.20
N VAL A 114 -2.57 -16.16 13.28
CA VAL A 114 -1.11 -16.39 13.28
C VAL A 114 -0.78 -17.63 12.45
N MET A 115 -1.48 -18.74 12.64
CA MET A 115 -1.30 -19.99 11.87
C MET A 115 -1.53 -19.77 10.37
N GLN A 116 -2.47 -18.88 9.99
CA GLN A 116 -2.73 -18.50 8.62
C GLN A 116 -1.75 -17.46 8.05
N GLU A 117 -0.69 -17.10 8.78
CA GLU A 117 0.29 -16.07 8.40
C GLU A 117 -0.37 -14.73 8.02
N LYS A 118 -1.47 -14.40 8.72
CA LYS A 118 -2.31 -13.26 8.34
C LYS A 118 -1.53 -11.95 8.32
N ALA A 119 -0.56 -11.75 9.19
CA ALA A 119 0.25 -10.53 9.24
C ALA A 119 1.01 -10.28 7.92
N SER A 120 1.57 -11.33 7.31
CA SER A 120 2.20 -11.26 5.98
C SER A 120 1.19 -10.97 4.89
N LYS A 121 0.04 -11.64 4.94
CA LYS A 121 -1.07 -11.44 3.99
C LYS A 121 -1.69 -10.04 4.12
N ASP A 122 -1.78 -9.47 5.32
CA ASP A 122 -2.23 -8.09 5.53
C ASP A 122 -1.27 -7.09 4.89
N LYS A 123 0.03 -7.33 5.05
CA LYS A 123 1.07 -6.50 4.42
C LYS A 123 0.98 -6.54 2.90
N GLU A 124 0.73 -7.70 2.32
CA GLU A 124 0.54 -7.86 0.88
C GLU A 124 -0.70 -7.12 0.37
N ILE A 125 -1.84 -7.24 1.07
CA ILE A 125 -3.06 -6.47 0.77
C ILE A 125 -2.79 -4.96 0.82
N ALA A 126 -2.13 -4.47 1.87
CA ALA A 126 -1.81 -3.06 2.02
C ALA A 126 -0.84 -2.57 0.92
N ASP A 127 0.17 -3.37 0.54
CA ASP A 127 1.07 -3.04 -0.57
C ASP A 127 0.28 -2.93 -1.89
N TRP A 128 -0.62 -3.87 -2.19
CA TRP A 128 -1.44 -3.83 -3.41
C TRP A 128 -2.42 -2.65 -3.43
N GLN A 129 -3.09 -2.38 -2.31
CA GLN A 129 -3.94 -1.18 -2.17
C GLN A 129 -3.14 0.10 -2.45
N SER A 130 -1.97 0.23 -1.85
CA SER A 130 -1.10 1.40 -2.01
C SER A 130 -0.58 1.54 -3.45
N ILE A 131 -0.33 0.42 -4.14
CA ILE A 131 0.13 0.41 -5.54
C ILE A 131 -1.00 0.77 -6.51
N CYS A 132 -2.11 0.06 -6.47
CA CYS A 132 -3.14 0.14 -7.50
C CYS A 132 -4.54 0.49 -6.98
N GLY A 133 -4.69 0.87 -5.71
CA GLY A 133 -5.94 1.35 -5.14
C GLY A 133 -6.93 0.27 -4.74
N THR A 134 -6.65 -1.02 -4.98
CA THR A 134 -7.52 -2.15 -4.61
C THR A 134 -6.73 -3.42 -4.39
N ALA A 135 -7.26 -4.32 -3.57
CA ALA A 135 -6.74 -5.66 -3.34
C ALA A 135 -7.90 -6.62 -3.05
N TYR A 136 -7.66 -7.91 -3.11
CA TYR A 136 -8.70 -8.92 -2.88
C TYR A 136 -8.21 -10.01 -1.94
N ARG A 137 -9.09 -10.39 -1.00
CA ARG A 137 -8.87 -11.50 -0.08
C ARG A 137 -10.02 -12.47 -0.15
N MET A 138 -9.69 -13.75 -0.13
CA MET A 138 -10.64 -14.84 -0.12
C MET A 138 -10.53 -15.61 1.19
N GLY A 139 -11.67 -15.91 1.82
CA GLY A 139 -11.78 -16.82 2.94
C GLY A 139 -12.57 -18.05 2.52
N LEU A 140 -12.02 -19.23 2.71
CA LEU A 140 -12.66 -20.50 2.38
C LEU A 140 -12.67 -21.42 3.60
N GLN A 141 -13.63 -22.35 3.63
CA GLN A 141 -13.60 -23.42 4.62
C GLN A 141 -12.47 -24.38 4.25
N ASN A 142 -11.71 -24.82 5.27
CA ASN A 142 -10.76 -25.91 5.10
C ASN A 142 -11.53 -27.23 5.23
N GLU A 143 -11.76 -27.91 4.09
CA GLU A 143 -12.48 -29.17 4.04
C GLU A 143 -11.70 -30.35 4.66
N ASN A 144 -10.38 -30.22 4.73
CA ASN A 144 -9.46 -31.21 5.27
C ASN A 144 -8.94 -30.84 6.68
N PHE A 145 -9.70 -30.02 7.41
CA PHE A 145 -9.32 -29.58 8.73
C PHE A 145 -9.07 -30.76 9.67
N ASP A 146 -7.87 -30.82 10.24
CA ASP A 146 -7.43 -31.80 11.21
C ASP A 146 -6.77 -31.06 12.39
N GLU A 147 -7.44 -31.07 13.54
CA GLU A 147 -6.97 -30.38 14.74
C GLU A 147 -5.67 -30.98 15.28
N ASP A 148 -5.49 -32.30 15.14
CA ASP A 148 -4.28 -33.00 15.60
C ASP A 148 -3.03 -32.61 14.76
N MET A 149 -3.23 -31.98 13.61
CA MET A 149 -2.18 -31.51 12.72
C MET A 149 -1.92 -29.98 12.83
N ASP A 150 -2.40 -29.33 13.90
CA ASP A 150 -2.35 -27.86 14.07
C ASP A 150 -2.97 -27.08 12.90
N ASP A 151 -3.98 -27.64 12.25
CA ASP A 151 -4.68 -27.00 11.15
C ASP A 151 -5.67 -25.92 11.64
N VAL A 152 -6.10 -25.08 10.70
CA VAL A 152 -7.08 -24.03 10.94
C VAL A 152 -8.35 -24.34 10.14
N PRO A 153 -9.56 -24.14 10.70
CA PRO A 153 -10.83 -24.48 10.06
C PRO A 153 -11.14 -23.68 8.78
N PHE A 154 -10.33 -22.69 8.44
CA PHE A 154 -10.48 -21.88 7.26
C PHE A 154 -9.13 -21.60 6.59
N GLU A 155 -9.18 -21.29 5.33
CA GLU A 155 -8.03 -20.83 4.54
C GLU A 155 -8.17 -19.34 4.22
N VAL A 156 -7.07 -18.59 4.32
CA VAL A 156 -6.98 -17.20 3.89
C VAL A 156 -6.08 -17.13 2.68
N ARG A 157 -6.62 -16.66 1.55
CA ARG A 157 -5.87 -16.45 0.30
C ARG A 157 -6.00 -15.02 -0.16
N ASN A 158 -4.89 -14.37 -0.45
CA ASN A 158 -4.91 -13.10 -1.18
C ASN A 158 -4.90 -13.40 -2.68
N ILE A 159 -5.72 -12.66 -3.43
CA ILE A 159 -5.80 -12.79 -4.89
C ILE A 159 -5.30 -11.50 -5.51
N HIS A 160 -4.32 -11.62 -6.41
CA HIS A 160 -3.73 -10.46 -7.08
C HIS A 160 -4.81 -9.63 -7.79
N PRO A 161 -4.78 -8.29 -7.72
CA PRO A 161 -5.81 -7.42 -8.31
C PRO A 161 -6.07 -7.62 -9.80
N SER A 162 -5.09 -8.10 -10.56
CA SER A 162 -5.27 -8.48 -11.97
C SER A 162 -5.98 -9.83 -12.17
N ASN A 163 -6.29 -10.57 -11.10
CA ASN A 163 -6.90 -11.89 -11.14
C ASN A 163 -8.21 -12.00 -10.35
N ALA A 164 -8.77 -10.89 -9.92
CA ALA A 164 -10.07 -10.89 -9.24
C ALA A 164 -10.83 -9.59 -9.46
N PHE A 165 -12.15 -9.68 -9.38
CA PHE A 165 -13.04 -8.52 -9.33
C PHE A 165 -14.34 -8.85 -8.60
N VAL A 166 -15.03 -7.82 -8.15
CA VAL A 166 -16.35 -7.93 -7.52
C VAL A 166 -17.35 -7.13 -8.35
N VAL A 167 -18.51 -7.73 -8.58
CA VAL A 167 -19.65 -7.08 -9.25
C VAL A 167 -20.64 -6.62 -8.19
N TYR A 168 -21.03 -5.36 -8.27
CA TYR A 168 -21.91 -4.71 -7.31
C TYR A 168 -23.26 -4.36 -7.95
N SER A 169 -24.31 -4.32 -7.13
CA SER A 169 -25.59 -3.75 -7.51
C SER A 169 -25.45 -2.23 -7.75
N ALA A 170 -25.98 -1.77 -8.87
CA ALA A 170 -26.03 -0.33 -9.16
C ALA A 170 -27.01 0.41 -8.23
N ASP A 171 -28.05 -0.28 -7.77
CA ASP A 171 -29.12 0.31 -6.95
C ASP A 171 -28.75 0.38 -5.46
N THR A 172 -28.20 -0.74 -4.91
CA THR A 172 -27.91 -0.85 -3.47
C THR A 172 -26.44 -0.66 -3.12
N GLY A 173 -25.54 -0.80 -4.10
CA GLY A 173 -24.10 -0.82 -3.87
C GLY A 173 -23.56 -2.09 -3.20
N GLU A 174 -24.42 -3.08 -2.94
CA GLU A 174 -24.02 -4.36 -2.36
C GLU A 174 -23.25 -5.22 -3.35
N ALA A 175 -22.30 -6.01 -2.87
CA ALA A 175 -21.59 -7.01 -3.67
C ALA A 175 -22.56 -8.16 -4.02
N LEU A 176 -22.67 -8.47 -5.31
CA LEU A 176 -23.51 -9.55 -5.84
C LEU A 176 -22.71 -10.77 -6.25
N LEU A 177 -21.53 -10.55 -6.88
CA LEU A 177 -20.63 -11.61 -7.32
C LEU A 177 -19.19 -11.29 -6.96
N GLY A 178 -18.45 -12.31 -6.51
CA GLY A 178 -17.01 -12.32 -6.45
C GLY A 178 -16.45 -13.22 -7.55
N VAL A 179 -15.54 -12.73 -8.37
CA VAL A 179 -15.00 -13.48 -9.51
C VAL A 179 -13.49 -13.59 -9.37
N VAL A 180 -12.99 -14.82 -9.42
CA VAL A 180 -11.56 -15.14 -9.50
C VAL A 180 -11.24 -15.59 -10.92
N VAL A 181 -10.23 -14.98 -11.50
CA VAL A 181 -9.80 -15.21 -12.89
C VAL A 181 -8.68 -16.23 -12.89
N LEU A 182 -8.88 -17.35 -13.58
CA LEU A 182 -7.87 -18.37 -13.77
C LEU A 182 -7.20 -18.17 -15.12
N ARG A 183 -5.86 -18.14 -15.11
CA ARG A 183 -5.03 -17.97 -16.29
C ARG A 183 -4.21 -19.23 -16.56
N ASP A 184 -3.98 -19.54 -17.82
CA ASP A 184 -3.05 -20.60 -18.20
C ASP A 184 -1.66 -20.00 -18.44
N VAL A 185 -0.77 -20.23 -17.50
CA VAL A 185 0.64 -19.79 -17.54
C VAL A 185 1.38 -20.38 -18.75
N ASN A 186 1.04 -21.61 -19.17
CA ASN A 186 1.67 -22.27 -20.30
C ASN A 186 1.19 -21.73 -21.66
N ALA A 187 0.00 -21.13 -21.70
CA ALA A 187 -0.59 -20.53 -22.90
C ALA A 187 -0.44 -19.00 -22.96
N GLY A 188 0.60 -18.45 -22.33
CA GLY A 188 0.88 -17.01 -22.37
C GLY A 188 -0.07 -16.17 -21.51
N ASP A 189 -0.45 -16.67 -20.36
CA ASP A 189 -1.30 -15.98 -19.37
C ASP A 189 -2.74 -15.67 -19.85
N GLN A 190 -3.23 -16.44 -20.79
CA GLN A 190 -4.62 -16.29 -21.28
C GLN A 190 -5.62 -16.65 -20.19
N ILE A 191 -6.67 -15.85 -20.06
CA ILE A 191 -7.81 -16.16 -19.20
C ILE A 191 -8.53 -17.39 -19.75
N THR A 192 -8.63 -18.44 -18.94
CA THR A 192 -9.25 -19.70 -19.33
C THR A 192 -10.60 -19.93 -18.65
N LYS A 193 -10.71 -19.54 -17.38
CA LYS A 193 -11.92 -19.78 -16.58
C LYS A 193 -12.15 -18.65 -15.59
N TYR A 194 -13.41 -18.47 -15.23
CA TYR A 194 -13.85 -17.69 -14.08
C TYR A 194 -14.42 -18.62 -13.01
N GLN A 195 -13.93 -18.50 -11.78
CA GLN A 195 -14.58 -19.02 -10.59
C GLN A 195 -15.46 -17.89 -10.02
N ILE A 196 -16.75 -18.13 -9.98
CA ILE A 196 -17.75 -17.12 -9.65
C ILE A 196 -18.46 -17.53 -8.37
N TYR A 197 -18.51 -16.63 -7.43
CA TYR A 197 -19.19 -16.83 -6.15
C TYR A 197 -20.27 -15.77 -5.99
N SER A 198 -21.49 -16.21 -5.78
CA SER A 198 -22.56 -15.38 -5.25
C SER A 198 -22.64 -15.53 -3.72
N LYS A 199 -23.75 -15.14 -3.13
CA LYS A 199 -24.03 -15.37 -1.71
C LYS A 199 -24.32 -16.84 -1.37
N THR A 200 -24.86 -17.59 -2.35
CA THR A 200 -25.35 -18.97 -2.15
C THR A 200 -24.82 -19.98 -3.15
N LYS A 201 -24.37 -19.53 -4.32
CA LYS A 201 -23.95 -20.38 -5.43
C LYS A 201 -22.50 -20.14 -5.83
N TYR A 202 -21.93 -21.18 -6.41
CA TYR A 202 -20.60 -21.20 -7.04
C TYR A 202 -20.71 -21.74 -8.46
N TRP A 203 -20.02 -21.11 -9.40
CA TRP A 203 -19.93 -21.55 -10.80
C TRP A 203 -18.50 -21.54 -11.29
N VAL A 204 -18.20 -22.44 -12.22
CA VAL A 204 -17.00 -22.38 -13.05
C VAL A 204 -17.42 -22.10 -14.49
N TYR A 205 -17.03 -20.95 -15.02
CA TYR A 205 -17.31 -20.55 -16.40
C TYR A 205 -16.05 -20.63 -17.24
N ASN A 206 -16.11 -21.39 -18.35
CA ASN A 206 -15.02 -21.50 -19.30
C ASN A 206 -15.15 -20.41 -20.37
N THR A 207 -14.15 -19.53 -20.46
CA THR A 207 -14.17 -18.36 -21.37
C THR A 207 -14.00 -18.73 -22.84
N GLN A 208 -13.36 -19.88 -23.12
CA GLN A 208 -13.11 -20.34 -24.50
C GLN A 208 -14.34 -21.05 -25.09
N THR A 209 -15.00 -21.90 -24.31
CA THR A 209 -16.21 -22.62 -24.75
C THR A 209 -17.48 -21.82 -24.51
N GLN A 210 -17.42 -20.78 -23.67
CA GLN A 210 -18.55 -19.96 -23.22
C GLN A 210 -19.62 -20.79 -22.50
N LEU A 211 -19.22 -21.85 -21.79
CA LEU A 211 -20.11 -22.75 -21.06
C LEU A 211 -19.79 -22.74 -19.57
N PHE A 212 -20.81 -22.95 -18.77
CA PHE A 212 -20.67 -23.26 -17.36
C PHE A 212 -20.31 -24.76 -17.22
N GLU A 213 -19.14 -25.04 -16.62
CA GLU A 213 -18.65 -26.42 -16.41
C GLU A 213 -19.12 -26.99 -15.07
N GLU A 214 -19.34 -26.09 -14.10
CA GLU A 214 -19.79 -26.46 -12.76
C GLU A 214 -20.78 -25.42 -12.24
N GLU A 215 -21.80 -25.91 -11.52
CA GLU A 215 -22.73 -25.11 -10.74
C GLU A 215 -23.04 -25.87 -9.45
N THR A 216 -22.67 -25.31 -8.31
CA THR A 216 -22.91 -25.89 -6.99
C THR A 216 -23.41 -24.83 -6.01
N SER A 217 -23.99 -25.26 -4.90
CA SER A 217 -24.35 -24.36 -3.80
C SER A 217 -23.31 -24.42 -2.70
N HIS A 218 -23.06 -23.29 -2.05
CA HIS A 218 -22.21 -23.21 -0.87
C HIS A 218 -22.94 -22.61 0.33
N THR A 219 -22.40 -22.83 1.50
CA THR A 219 -23.02 -22.45 2.78
C THR A 219 -22.37 -21.25 3.46
N TYR A 220 -21.54 -20.46 2.78
CA TYR A 220 -20.83 -19.33 3.39
C TYR A 220 -21.72 -18.17 3.85
N GLY A 221 -22.97 -18.10 3.34
CA GLY A 221 -23.92 -17.06 3.68
C GLY A 221 -23.56 -15.66 3.18
N GLN A 222 -22.39 -15.52 2.54
CA GLN A 222 -21.89 -14.32 1.87
C GLN A 222 -20.87 -14.69 0.80
N ILE A 223 -20.48 -13.71 -0.01
CA ILE A 223 -19.43 -13.89 -1.02
C ILE A 223 -18.09 -14.09 -0.32
N PRO A 224 -17.34 -15.17 -0.60
CA PRO A 224 -16.07 -15.45 0.07
C PRO A 224 -14.91 -14.57 -0.43
N LEU A 225 -15.07 -13.85 -1.53
CA LEU A 225 -14.11 -12.88 -2.07
C LEU A 225 -14.45 -11.47 -1.59
N ILE A 226 -13.53 -10.83 -0.91
CA ILE A 226 -13.72 -9.51 -0.30
C ILE A 226 -12.74 -8.53 -0.95
N GLU A 227 -13.26 -7.43 -1.46
CA GLU A 227 -12.46 -6.33 -1.96
C GLU A 227 -11.96 -5.45 -0.79
N TYR A 228 -10.70 -5.04 -0.88
CA TYR A 228 -10.04 -4.08 0.01
C TYR A 228 -9.66 -2.84 -0.81
N PRO A 229 -10.57 -1.89 -1.04
CA PRO A 229 -10.23 -0.66 -1.73
C PRO A 229 -9.41 0.26 -0.82
N LEU A 230 -8.49 1.04 -1.40
CA LEU A 230 -7.75 2.07 -0.65
C LEU A 230 -8.65 3.28 -0.37
N ASN A 231 -9.47 3.63 -1.34
CA ASN A 231 -10.43 4.72 -1.32
C ASN A 231 -11.59 4.41 -2.28
N ASP A 232 -12.62 5.24 -2.28
CA ASP A 232 -13.80 5.03 -3.12
C ASP A 232 -13.48 5.00 -4.62
N GLN A 233 -12.54 5.82 -5.07
CA GLN A 233 -12.11 5.85 -6.47
C GLN A 233 -11.11 4.75 -6.83
N ARG A 234 -10.59 4.00 -5.88
CA ARG A 234 -9.55 2.97 -6.10
C ARG A 234 -8.30 3.53 -6.76
N ILE A 235 -7.83 4.67 -6.27
CA ILE A 235 -6.59 5.34 -6.69
C ILE A 235 -5.48 4.95 -5.74
N GLY A 236 -4.32 4.52 -6.28
CA GLY A 236 -3.13 4.19 -5.49
C GLY A 236 -2.42 5.41 -4.90
N ASP A 237 -1.59 5.20 -3.88
CA ASP A 237 -0.97 6.28 -3.11
C ASP A 237 -0.02 7.17 -3.92
N PHE A 238 0.71 6.62 -4.89
CA PHE A 238 1.62 7.39 -5.75
C PHE A 238 1.00 7.80 -7.09
N GLU A 239 -0.16 7.27 -7.43
CA GLU A 239 -0.82 7.52 -8.71
C GLU A 239 -1.12 9.01 -8.92
N ILE A 240 -1.49 9.71 -7.85
CA ILE A 240 -1.80 11.14 -7.87
C ILE A 240 -0.58 12.04 -8.15
N VAL A 241 0.63 11.51 -8.04
CA VAL A 241 1.89 12.25 -8.24
C VAL A 241 2.72 11.73 -9.40
N LEU A 242 2.20 10.82 -10.24
CA LEU A 242 2.92 10.22 -11.36
C LEU A 242 3.61 11.26 -12.25
N SER A 243 2.93 12.34 -12.60
CA SER A 243 3.49 13.41 -13.43
C SER A 243 4.70 14.12 -12.80
N LEU A 244 4.68 14.27 -11.46
CA LEU A 244 5.83 14.83 -10.72
C LEU A 244 6.99 13.83 -10.68
N LEU A 245 6.70 12.54 -10.50
CA LEU A 245 7.73 11.49 -10.49
C LEU A 245 8.41 11.38 -11.86
N ASP A 246 7.64 11.44 -12.94
CA ASP A 246 8.18 11.45 -14.31
C ASP A 246 9.03 12.71 -14.58
N ALA A 247 8.59 13.88 -14.10
CA ALA A 247 9.36 15.11 -14.21
C ALA A 247 10.69 15.06 -13.44
N ILE A 248 10.72 14.45 -12.25
CA ILE A 248 11.94 14.24 -11.47
C ILE A 248 12.90 13.33 -12.25
N ASN A 249 12.43 12.20 -12.77
CA ASN A 249 13.24 11.27 -13.55
C ASN A 249 13.84 11.93 -14.80
N LEU A 250 13.02 12.71 -15.51
CA LEU A 250 13.45 13.45 -16.70
C LEU A 250 14.52 14.49 -16.34
N THR A 251 14.31 15.25 -15.27
CA THR A 251 15.24 16.29 -14.82
C THR A 251 16.57 15.69 -14.36
N GLN A 252 16.57 14.59 -13.62
CA GLN A 252 17.78 13.88 -13.21
C GLN A 252 18.53 13.32 -14.43
N SER A 253 17.82 12.73 -15.39
CA SER A 253 18.40 12.23 -16.61
C SER A 253 19.05 13.34 -17.45
N ASN A 254 18.35 14.48 -17.59
CA ASN A 254 18.88 15.66 -18.28
C ASN A 254 20.11 16.25 -17.55
N ARG A 255 20.10 16.23 -16.22
CA ARG A 255 21.22 16.70 -15.41
C ARG A 255 22.48 15.89 -15.69
N LEU A 256 22.37 14.56 -15.73
CA LEU A 256 23.50 13.68 -16.04
C LEU A 256 23.94 13.83 -17.51
N ASP A 257 22.98 13.90 -18.45
CA ASP A 257 23.27 14.18 -19.86
C ASP A 257 24.07 15.49 -20.00
N GLY A 258 23.67 16.53 -19.25
CA GLY A 258 24.38 17.82 -19.25
C GLY A 258 25.82 17.71 -18.75
N VAL A 259 26.07 16.94 -17.70
CA VAL A 259 27.43 16.68 -17.20
C VAL A 259 28.27 15.94 -18.24
N GLU A 260 27.74 14.92 -18.88
CA GLU A 260 28.44 14.18 -19.95
C GLU A 260 28.73 15.08 -21.18
N GLN A 261 27.77 15.92 -21.57
CA GLN A 261 27.98 16.89 -22.64
C GLN A 261 29.05 17.91 -22.31
N PHE A 262 29.14 18.36 -21.05
CA PHE A 262 30.16 19.26 -20.59
C PHE A 262 31.56 18.63 -20.67
N ILE A 263 31.68 17.36 -20.25
CA ILE A 263 32.94 16.60 -20.33
C ILE A 263 33.37 16.40 -21.81
N GLN A 264 32.40 16.22 -22.70
CA GLN A 264 32.62 16.08 -24.14
C GLN A 264 32.41 17.42 -24.89
N SER A 265 32.82 18.55 -24.28
CA SER A 265 32.62 19.90 -24.85
C SER A 265 33.16 19.98 -26.27
N LEU A 266 32.43 20.73 -27.13
CA LEU A 266 32.80 20.93 -28.51
C LEU A 266 33.89 21.99 -28.59
N LEU A 267 35.00 21.66 -29.27
CA LEU A 267 35.98 22.62 -29.67
C LEU A 267 35.46 23.44 -30.85
N VAL A 268 35.41 24.74 -30.68
CA VAL A 268 35.03 25.69 -31.73
C VAL A 268 36.27 26.35 -32.25
N PHE A 269 36.55 26.09 -33.53
CA PHE A 269 37.68 26.70 -34.23
C PHE A 269 37.14 27.94 -34.98
N LYS A 270 37.61 29.10 -34.59
CA LYS A 270 37.30 30.37 -35.32
C LYS A 270 38.52 30.79 -36.11
N ASN A 271 38.32 30.99 -37.42
CA ASN A 271 39.37 31.43 -38.36
C ASN A 271 40.59 30.49 -38.38
N VAL A 272 40.38 29.20 -38.18
CA VAL A 272 41.41 28.15 -38.21
C VAL A 272 41.02 27.11 -39.23
N GLU A 273 41.92 26.83 -40.21
CA GLU A 273 41.75 25.69 -41.11
C GLU A 273 42.02 24.37 -40.35
N ILE A 274 41.04 23.51 -40.32
CA ILE A 274 41.14 22.19 -39.67
C ILE A 274 41.54 21.17 -40.74
N ASN A 275 42.64 20.49 -40.52
CA ASN A 275 43.01 19.30 -41.29
C ASN A 275 43.08 18.07 -40.40
N LYS A 276 43.08 16.88 -41.03
CA LYS A 276 43.06 15.59 -40.32
C LYS A 276 44.28 15.40 -39.37
N GLU A 277 45.44 15.89 -39.82
CA GLU A 277 46.69 15.82 -39.06
C GLU A 277 46.63 16.63 -37.75
N MET A 278 45.95 17.78 -37.80
CA MET A 278 45.70 18.63 -36.61
C MET A 278 44.75 17.97 -35.63
N LEU A 279 43.71 17.29 -36.11
CA LEU A 279 42.79 16.51 -35.25
C LEU A 279 43.49 15.29 -34.64
N ASP A 280 44.36 14.61 -35.36
CA ASP A 280 45.11 13.46 -34.86
C ASP A 280 46.12 13.91 -33.79
N LYS A 281 46.82 15.02 -33.96
CA LYS A 281 47.70 15.63 -32.96
C LYS A 281 46.93 16.09 -31.70
N LEU A 282 45.71 16.59 -31.86
CA LEU A 282 44.83 16.95 -30.71
C LEU A 282 44.49 15.73 -29.89
N LYS A 283 44.17 14.58 -30.52
CA LYS A 283 43.89 13.32 -29.84
C LYS A 283 45.10 12.74 -29.14
N GLU A 284 46.29 12.84 -29.74
CA GLU A 284 47.52 12.26 -29.18
C GLU A 284 48.16 13.12 -28.08
N LEU A 285 48.18 14.44 -28.27
CA LEU A 285 48.96 15.36 -27.40
C LEU A 285 48.06 16.17 -26.45
N GLY A 286 46.72 16.19 -26.68
CA GLY A 286 45.80 17.02 -25.91
C GLY A 286 46.00 18.54 -26.08
N ALA A 287 46.84 18.95 -27.03
CA ALA A 287 47.18 20.35 -27.28
C ALA A 287 47.26 20.66 -28.77
N ILE A 288 46.88 21.86 -29.12
CA ILE A 288 46.97 22.40 -30.50
C ILE A 288 47.85 23.66 -30.50
N ASN A 289 48.77 23.77 -31.47
CA ASN A 289 49.47 25.01 -31.75
C ASN A 289 48.81 25.72 -32.90
N ILE A 290 48.25 26.93 -32.65
CA ILE A 290 47.54 27.75 -33.65
C ILE A 290 48.53 28.80 -34.12
N LYS A 291 48.75 28.86 -35.45
CA LYS A 291 49.50 29.92 -36.08
C LYS A 291 48.51 30.97 -36.61
N GLN A 292 48.66 32.19 -36.18
CA GLN A 292 47.91 33.32 -36.70
C GLN A 292 48.37 33.61 -38.14
N ASN A 293 47.43 33.64 -39.07
CA ASN A 293 47.68 33.96 -40.48
C ASN A 293 46.92 35.27 -40.83
N GLY A 294 47.67 36.41 -40.77
CA GLY A 294 47.11 37.72 -41.12
C GLY A 294 46.57 38.51 -39.94
N GLU A 295 45.75 39.53 -40.23
CA GLU A 295 45.18 40.47 -39.21
C GLU A 295 43.94 39.92 -38.45
N ILE A 296 43.45 38.70 -38.80
CA ILE A 296 42.29 38.10 -38.17
C ILE A 296 42.74 37.18 -37.06
N GLU A 297 42.26 37.45 -35.85
CA GLU A 297 42.57 36.67 -34.64
C GLU A 297 42.01 35.24 -34.76
N ALA A 298 42.90 34.24 -34.68
CA ALA A 298 42.53 32.82 -34.67
C ALA A 298 42.34 32.39 -33.23
N ASN A 299 41.16 31.85 -32.92
CA ASN A 299 40.85 31.40 -31.57
C ASN A 299 40.27 29.98 -31.57
N VAL A 300 40.57 29.23 -30.53
CA VAL A 300 39.99 27.92 -30.23
C VAL A 300 39.42 27.99 -28.85
N ASP A 301 38.11 27.95 -28.78
CA ASP A 301 37.36 27.97 -27.56
C ASP A 301 36.58 26.66 -27.36
N TYR A 302 36.41 26.27 -26.11
CA TYR A 302 35.42 25.25 -25.77
C TYR A 302 34.05 25.91 -25.71
N LEU A 303 33.11 25.41 -26.51
CA LEU A 303 31.72 25.79 -26.35
C LEU A 303 31.19 25.09 -25.09
N THR A 304 31.38 25.74 -23.96
CA THR A 304 30.85 25.26 -22.65
C THR A 304 29.62 26.05 -22.32
N GLN A 305 28.53 25.37 -22.07
CA GLN A 305 27.38 25.97 -21.44
C GLN A 305 27.54 25.84 -19.93
N GLU A 306 27.47 26.93 -19.21
CA GLU A 306 27.48 26.86 -17.74
C GLU A 306 26.31 25.98 -17.27
N LEU A 307 26.64 24.84 -16.69
CA LEU A 307 25.66 23.95 -16.05
C LEU A 307 25.27 24.53 -14.71
N ASN A 308 24.08 25.12 -14.65
CA ASN A 308 23.53 25.58 -13.38
C ASN A 308 22.99 24.39 -12.57
N GLN A 309 23.90 23.60 -12.01
CA GLN A 309 23.60 22.38 -11.24
C GLN A 309 22.81 22.70 -9.98
N GLU A 310 23.06 23.84 -9.34
CA GLU A 310 22.39 24.28 -8.12
C GLU A 310 20.92 24.60 -8.35
N GLN A 311 20.59 25.30 -9.44
CA GLN A 311 19.19 25.58 -9.79
C GLN A 311 18.43 24.30 -10.12
N THR A 312 19.07 23.35 -10.83
CA THR A 312 18.44 22.07 -11.14
C THR A 312 18.18 21.24 -9.88
N GLU A 313 19.14 21.23 -8.93
CA GLU A 313 18.96 20.57 -7.64
C GLU A 313 17.84 21.18 -6.83
N THR A 314 17.77 22.50 -6.76
CA THR A 314 16.69 23.25 -6.09
C THR A 314 15.32 22.90 -6.71
N LEU A 315 15.23 22.77 -8.03
CA LEU A 315 14.00 22.37 -8.72
C LEU A 315 13.59 20.93 -8.33
N ILE A 316 14.52 19.99 -8.35
CA ILE A 316 14.27 18.59 -7.97
C ILE A 316 13.81 18.52 -6.51
N ASP A 317 14.48 19.23 -5.59
CA ASP A 317 14.09 19.30 -4.19
C ASP A 317 12.71 19.89 -4.00
N SER A 318 12.36 20.92 -4.77
CA SER A 318 11.02 21.53 -4.74
C SER A 318 9.95 20.52 -5.21
N MET A 319 10.18 19.82 -6.32
CA MET A 319 9.27 18.78 -6.81
C MET A 319 9.13 17.63 -5.79
N TYR A 320 10.24 17.18 -5.20
CA TYR A 320 10.23 16.14 -4.19
C TYR A 320 9.44 16.55 -2.93
N LYS A 321 9.62 17.78 -2.44
CA LYS A 321 8.82 18.32 -1.32
C LYS A 321 7.33 18.34 -1.64
N GLN A 322 6.95 18.68 -2.88
CA GLN A 322 5.56 18.62 -3.33
C GLN A 322 5.03 17.19 -3.31
N VAL A 323 5.82 16.21 -3.78
CA VAL A 323 5.45 14.77 -3.71
C VAL A 323 5.18 14.38 -2.25
N LEU A 324 6.08 14.70 -1.32
CA LEU A 324 5.89 14.38 0.10
C LEU A 324 4.62 15.03 0.66
N THR A 325 4.37 16.29 0.36
CA THR A 325 3.18 17.02 0.82
C THR A 325 1.89 16.41 0.27
N ILE A 326 1.83 16.14 -1.04
CA ILE A 326 0.63 15.57 -1.68
C ILE A 326 0.35 14.17 -1.15
N CYS A 327 1.38 13.36 -0.96
CA CYS A 327 1.25 12.01 -0.41
C CYS A 327 1.06 11.98 1.12
N GLY A 328 1.11 13.13 1.81
CA GLY A 328 1.03 13.20 3.28
C GLY A 328 2.16 12.45 3.96
N MET A 329 3.38 12.57 3.43
CA MET A 329 4.58 11.95 3.99
C MET A 329 5.41 12.96 4.77
N PRO A 330 6.06 12.56 5.89
CA PRO A 330 6.92 13.46 6.64
C PRO A 330 8.15 13.86 5.82
N SER A 331 8.50 15.14 5.85
CA SER A 331 9.73 15.63 5.25
C SER A 331 10.87 15.62 6.28
N LYS A 332 12.05 15.16 5.86
CA LYS A 332 13.27 15.34 6.67
C LYS A 332 13.76 16.78 6.54
N ASN A 333 13.10 17.72 7.21
CA ASN A 333 13.65 19.07 7.29
C ASN A 333 14.81 19.08 8.28
N ASN A 334 16.04 19.11 7.77
CA ASN A 334 17.26 19.35 8.55
C ASN A 334 17.37 20.80 9.09
N SER A 335 16.34 21.62 8.97
CA SER A 335 16.32 23.02 9.41
C SER A 335 15.92 23.20 10.90
N GLY A 336 16.01 22.16 11.69
CA GLY A 336 16.01 22.28 13.15
C GLY A 336 17.39 22.71 13.63
N GLY A 337 17.69 24.01 13.60
CA GLY A 337 18.82 24.55 14.35
C GLY A 337 18.76 24.03 15.78
N ALA A 338 19.91 23.77 16.37
CA ALA A 338 20.13 23.29 17.73
C ALA A 338 19.62 24.29 18.79
N GLY A 339 18.31 24.45 18.88
CA GLY A 339 17.65 25.38 19.83
C GLY A 339 16.26 24.88 20.19
N SER A 340 16.17 24.25 21.33
CA SER A 340 14.99 24.11 22.23
C SER A 340 13.61 23.73 21.63
N ASN A 341 13.53 22.93 20.59
CA ASN A 341 12.23 22.38 20.19
C ASN A 341 11.96 21.09 20.97
N THR A 342 10.91 21.11 21.79
CA THR A 342 10.38 19.89 22.42
C THR A 342 10.04 18.87 21.34
N GLY A 343 10.25 17.56 21.60
CA GLY A 343 10.04 16.50 20.62
C GLY A 343 8.70 16.56 19.87
N THR A 344 7.64 17.04 20.50
CA THR A 344 6.32 17.25 19.92
C THR A 344 6.31 18.34 18.84
N ALA A 345 7.00 19.45 19.03
CA ALA A 345 7.09 20.53 18.04
C ALA A 345 7.84 20.07 16.77
N VAL A 346 8.86 19.22 16.92
CA VAL A 346 9.60 18.63 15.80
C VAL A 346 8.72 17.64 15.00
N ILE A 347 7.90 16.86 15.68
CA ILE A 347 6.98 15.89 15.06
C ILE A 347 5.93 16.63 14.20
N VAL A 348 5.32 17.68 14.76
CA VAL A 348 4.32 18.49 14.03
C VAL A 348 4.97 19.23 12.85
N ALA A 349 6.14 19.82 13.05
CA ALA A 349 6.84 20.57 12.02
C ALA A 349 7.30 19.71 10.83
N ASN A 350 7.51 18.41 11.04
CA ASN A 350 7.99 17.47 10.01
C ASN A 350 6.88 16.72 9.29
N GLY A 351 5.60 17.02 9.48
CA GLY A 351 4.48 16.42 8.74
C GLY A 351 4.03 15.04 9.24
N TRP A 352 4.43 14.60 10.44
CA TRP A 352 3.97 13.33 11.00
C TRP A 352 2.48 13.33 11.35
N SER A 353 1.91 14.48 11.72
CA SER A 353 0.47 14.63 11.96
C SER A 353 -0.35 14.39 10.68
N GLU A 354 0.15 14.83 9.52
CA GLU A 354 -0.48 14.56 8.24
C GLU A 354 -0.40 13.07 7.87
N ALA A 355 0.75 12.44 8.11
CA ALA A 355 0.92 11.00 7.90
C ALA A 355 -0.05 10.20 8.78
N GLU A 356 -0.26 10.60 10.04
CA GLU A 356 -1.22 9.97 10.94
C GLU A 356 -2.66 10.14 10.44
N THR A 357 -3.03 11.34 10.00
CA THR A 357 -4.37 11.62 9.45
C THR A 357 -4.65 10.72 8.23
N ARG A 358 -3.70 10.63 7.29
CA ARG A 358 -3.83 9.76 6.11
C ARG A 358 -3.91 8.28 6.47
N ALA A 359 -3.13 7.85 7.46
CA ALA A 359 -3.18 6.47 7.94
C ALA A 359 -4.52 6.16 8.62
N ASN A 360 -5.11 7.11 9.38
CA ASN A 360 -6.44 6.97 9.96
C ASN A 360 -7.53 6.81 8.88
N ASP A 361 -7.48 7.61 7.82
CA ASP A 361 -8.40 7.49 6.70
C ASP A 361 -8.31 6.10 6.04
N THR A 362 -7.10 5.60 5.81
CA THR A 362 -6.87 4.27 5.25
C THR A 362 -7.35 3.16 6.20
N GLU A 363 -7.10 3.29 7.51
CA GLU A 363 -7.54 2.34 8.53
C GLU A 363 -9.06 2.18 8.54
N LEU A 364 -9.81 3.27 8.41
CA LEU A 364 -11.28 3.21 8.39
C LEU A 364 -11.79 2.34 7.23
N VAL A 365 -11.23 2.53 6.03
CA VAL A 365 -11.63 1.77 4.84
C VAL A 365 -11.17 0.32 4.94
N PHE A 366 -9.94 0.09 5.38
CA PHE A 366 -9.40 -1.25 5.61
C PHE A 366 -10.23 -2.02 6.63
N THR A 367 -10.56 -1.38 7.76
CA THR A 367 -11.40 -1.96 8.83
C THR A 367 -12.78 -2.37 8.31
N ALA A 368 -13.39 -1.62 7.38
CA ALA A 368 -14.67 -1.98 6.80
C ALA A 368 -14.59 -3.31 6.03
N SER A 369 -13.55 -3.49 5.20
CA SER A 369 -13.30 -4.75 4.48
C SER A 369 -12.93 -5.88 5.43
N GLU A 370 -12.13 -5.59 6.45
CA GLU A 370 -11.70 -6.55 7.47
C GLU A 370 -12.89 -7.06 8.31
N ARG A 371 -13.88 -6.21 8.58
CA ARG A 371 -15.13 -6.65 9.22
C ARG A 371 -15.94 -7.62 8.37
N MET A 372 -15.96 -7.42 7.04
CA MET A 372 -16.59 -8.37 6.13
C MET A 372 -15.86 -9.72 6.13
N PHE A 373 -14.52 -9.67 6.14
CA PHE A 373 -13.68 -10.87 6.25
C PHE A 373 -13.92 -11.60 7.58
N LEU A 374 -13.89 -10.90 8.72
CA LEU A 374 -14.19 -11.49 10.03
C LEU A 374 -15.58 -12.10 10.10
N LYS A 375 -16.59 -11.45 9.51
CA LYS A 375 -17.95 -12.00 9.46
C LYS A 375 -17.98 -13.37 8.77
N LEU A 376 -17.21 -13.51 7.67
CA LEU A 376 -17.07 -14.78 6.95
C LEU A 376 -16.37 -15.84 7.81
N ILE A 377 -15.24 -15.51 8.40
CA ILE A 377 -14.45 -16.44 9.23
C ILE A 377 -15.26 -16.90 10.45
N LEU A 378 -15.90 -15.98 11.15
CA LEU A 378 -16.75 -16.32 12.30
C LEU A 378 -17.96 -17.17 11.89
N TYR A 379 -18.48 -17.01 10.67
CA TYR A 379 -19.53 -17.87 10.16
C TYR A 379 -19.00 -19.28 9.89
N ILE A 380 -17.86 -19.42 9.23
CA ILE A 380 -17.21 -20.70 8.95
C ILE A 380 -16.93 -21.44 10.27
N THR A 381 -16.30 -20.78 11.24
CA THR A 381 -15.96 -21.40 12.54
C THR A 381 -17.17 -21.84 13.34
N ARG A 382 -18.31 -21.12 13.26
CA ARG A 382 -19.57 -21.52 13.94
C ARG A 382 -20.23 -22.73 13.30
N THR A 383 -20.09 -22.93 12.02
CA THR A 383 -20.71 -24.07 11.30
C THR A 383 -19.97 -25.38 11.52
N MET A 384 -18.81 -25.35 12.12
CA MET A 384 -18.03 -26.55 12.42
C MET A 384 -18.62 -27.37 13.59
N THR A 385 -18.30 -28.65 13.62
CA THR A 385 -18.78 -29.55 14.66
C THR A 385 -17.93 -29.50 15.94
N THR A 386 -16.65 -29.18 15.80
CA THR A 386 -15.66 -29.06 16.89
C THR A 386 -15.09 -27.65 16.92
N ASN A 387 -14.59 -27.19 18.09
CA ASN A 387 -13.92 -25.91 18.29
C ASN A 387 -14.65 -24.67 17.72
N LYS A 388 -15.95 -24.59 18.01
CA LYS A 388 -16.79 -23.48 17.59
C LYS A 388 -16.41 -22.21 18.34
N LEU A 389 -16.10 -21.16 17.59
CA LEU A 389 -16.05 -19.81 18.16
C LEU A 389 -17.46 -19.21 18.19
N ASN A 390 -17.95 -18.90 19.40
CA ASN A 390 -19.26 -18.27 19.59
C ASN A 390 -19.18 -16.72 19.54
N LEU A 391 -18.02 -16.17 19.23
CA LEU A 391 -17.78 -14.75 19.09
C LEU A 391 -18.73 -14.12 18.06
N ARG A 392 -19.26 -12.94 18.37
CA ARG A 392 -20.04 -12.13 17.45
C ARG A 392 -19.18 -11.00 16.93
N LEU A 393 -19.38 -10.62 15.68
CA LEU A 393 -18.66 -9.49 15.06
C LEU A 393 -18.76 -8.20 15.87
N GLY A 394 -19.88 -7.98 16.58
CA GLY A 394 -20.10 -6.82 17.43
C GLY A 394 -19.32 -6.82 18.75
N ASP A 395 -18.72 -7.95 19.11
CA ASP A 395 -17.97 -8.12 20.35
C ASP A 395 -16.47 -7.92 20.13
N ILE A 396 -16.05 -7.84 18.85
CA ILE A 396 -14.65 -7.74 18.45
C ILE A 396 -14.37 -6.33 17.92
N ASP A 397 -13.26 -5.76 18.34
CA ASP A 397 -12.67 -4.58 17.73
C ASP A 397 -11.37 -4.93 17.02
N ILE A 398 -11.10 -4.19 15.94
CA ILE A 398 -9.93 -4.41 15.06
C ILE A 398 -8.94 -3.31 15.35
N LYS A 399 -7.77 -3.68 15.90
CA LYS A 399 -6.78 -2.72 16.35
C LYS A 399 -5.56 -2.69 15.46
N PHE A 400 -5.31 -1.51 14.89
CA PHE A 400 -4.07 -1.17 14.21
C PHE A 400 -3.11 -0.54 15.21
N THR A 401 -1.86 -0.93 15.15
CA THR A 401 -0.81 -0.33 15.98
C THR A 401 0.22 0.33 15.08
N ARG A 402 0.30 1.66 15.16
CA ARG A 402 1.29 2.46 14.45
C ARG A 402 2.47 2.78 15.34
N ARG A 403 3.60 3.10 14.72
CA ARG A 403 4.76 3.57 15.46
C ARG A 403 4.44 4.94 16.03
N ASN A 404 4.31 4.98 17.35
CA ASN A 404 4.09 6.22 18.04
C ASN A 404 5.42 6.95 18.23
N TYR A 405 5.57 8.08 17.54
CA TYR A 405 6.72 8.99 17.73
C TYR A 405 6.51 9.96 18.91
N GLU A 406 5.34 9.91 19.58
CA GLU A 406 5.10 10.68 20.76
C GLU A 406 6.00 10.21 21.92
N ASN A 407 6.41 11.14 22.72
CA ASN A 407 7.32 10.88 23.81
C ASN A 407 6.65 9.98 24.87
N ILE A 408 7.10 8.70 24.96
CA ILE A 408 6.63 7.73 25.96
C ILE A 408 6.70 8.32 27.37
N TYR A 409 7.71 9.14 27.65
CA TYR A 409 7.86 9.84 28.92
C TYR A 409 6.69 10.79 29.21
N GLN A 410 6.26 11.58 28.23
CA GLN A 410 5.10 12.47 28.39
C GLN A 410 3.81 11.68 28.62
N LYS A 411 3.61 10.59 27.91
CA LYS A 411 2.45 9.71 28.12
C LYS A 411 2.44 9.08 29.51
N ALA A 412 3.60 8.64 29.97
CA ALA A 412 3.76 8.11 31.33
C ALA A 412 3.48 9.20 32.38
N GLN A 413 3.92 10.43 32.15
CA GLN A 413 3.57 11.55 33.02
C GLN A 413 2.08 11.87 33.03
N VAL A 414 1.41 11.81 31.86
CA VAL A 414 -0.05 12.00 31.80
C VAL A 414 -0.77 10.91 32.57
N LEU A 415 -0.36 9.65 32.45
CA LEU A 415 -0.91 8.55 33.20
C LEU A 415 -0.76 8.77 34.71
N ASP A 416 0.45 9.11 35.16
CA ASP A 416 0.73 9.37 36.58
C ASP A 416 -0.11 10.54 37.13
N LEU A 417 -0.19 11.64 36.41
CA LEU A 417 -1.02 12.79 36.77
C LEU A 417 -2.51 12.47 36.87
N LEU A 418 -3.03 11.64 35.96
CA LEU A 418 -4.43 11.24 35.93
C LEU A 418 -4.76 10.23 37.04
N LEU A 419 -3.86 9.26 37.31
CA LEU A 419 -4.02 8.29 38.40
C LEU A 419 -3.95 8.93 39.77
N ASN A 420 -3.17 9.99 39.93
CA ASN A 420 -3.09 10.79 41.17
C ASN A 420 -4.26 11.74 41.37
N ASN A 421 -5.16 11.89 40.39
CA ASN A 421 -6.34 12.74 40.50
C ASN A 421 -7.56 11.93 40.99
N PRO A 422 -8.04 12.11 42.23
CA PRO A 422 -9.13 11.34 42.79
C PRO A 422 -10.49 11.52 42.09
N LYS A 423 -10.59 12.49 41.15
CA LYS A 423 -11.78 12.75 40.36
C LYS A 423 -11.82 12.01 39.03
N VAL A 424 -10.73 11.34 38.66
CA VAL A 424 -10.60 10.59 37.41
C VAL A 424 -10.61 9.10 37.72
N ALA A 425 -11.50 8.35 37.10
CA ALA A 425 -11.48 6.89 37.24
C ALA A 425 -10.18 6.33 36.63
N PRO A 426 -9.48 5.39 37.32
CA PRO A 426 -8.22 4.84 36.82
C PRO A 426 -8.30 4.29 35.39
N ARG A 427 -9.39 3.61 35.03
CA ARG A 427 -9.62 3.11 33.69
C ARG A 427 -9.52 4.20 32.62
N LEU A 428 -10.12 5.38 32.86
CA LEU A 428 -10.04 6.52 31.94
C LEU A 428 -8.61 7.05 31.81
N ALA A 429 -7.80 6.98 32.85
CA ALA A 429 -6.40 7.36 32.80
C ALA A 429 -5.59 6.47 31.85
N PHE A 430 -5.83 5.14 31.91
CA PHE A 430 -5.23 4.18 30.98
C PHE A 430 -5.67 4.40 29.54
N GLU A 431 -6.94 4.76 29.34
CA GLU A 431 -7.49 5.03 28.00
C GLU A 431 -6.89 6.29 27.37
N VAL A 432 -6.89 7.40 28.12
CA VAL A 432 -6.44 8.70 27.62
C VAL A 432 -4.93 8.80 27.43
N CYS A 433 -4.12 8.11 28.27
CA CYS A 433 -2.67 8.18 28.17
C CYS A 433 -2.11 7.58 26.87
N GLY A 434 -2.83 6.66 26.23
CA GLY A 434 -2.42 6.04 24.97
C GLY A 434 -1.10 5.26 25.03
N LEU A 435 -0.69 4.77 26.20
CA LEU A 435 0.52 3.95 26.39
C LEU A 435 0.30 2.49 26.00
N PHE A 436 -0.87 1.97 26.33
CA PHE A 436 -1.19 0.56 26.23
C PHE A 436 -1.96 0.27 24.94
N GLN A 437 -1.68 -0.86 24.32
CA GLN A 437 -2.37 -1.31 23.11
C GLN A 437 -3.77 -1.85 23.44
N ASP A 438 -3.83 -2.70 24.46
CA ASP A 438 -5.05 -3.18 25.06
C ASP A 438 -5.20 -2.50 26.42
N VAL A 439 -6.06 -1.47 26.41
CA VAL A 439 -6.31 -0.64 27.59
C VAL A 439 -7.01 -1.44 28.69
N GLU A 440 -7.94 -2.33 28.29
CA GLU A 440 -8.74 -3.09 29.24
C GLU A 440 -7.89 -4.14 29.95
N THR A 441 -7.14 -4.93 29.18
CA THR A 441 -6.22 -5.93 29.75
C THR A 441 -5.18 -5.25 30.66
N ALA A 442 -4.56 -4.15 30.21
CA ALA A 442 -3.57 -3.43 31.02
C ALA A 442 -4.17 -2.85 32.30
N TYR A 443 -5.40 -2.37 32.25
CA TYR A 443 -6.12 -1.90 33.44
C TYR A 443 -6.45 -3.02 34.41
N GLN A 444 -6.96 -4.16 33.93
CA GLN A 444 -7.31 -5.33 34.76
C GLN A 444 -6.07 -5.93 35.41
N GLU A 445 -4.99 -6.16 34.68
CA GLU A 445 -3.73 -6.65 35.24
C GLU A 445 -3.18 -5.70 36.32
N SER A 446 -3.25 -4.38 36.07
CA SER A 446 -2.82 -3.39 37.04
C SER A 446 -3.71 -3.40 38.28
N LYS A 447 -5.02 -3.55 38.12
CA LYS A 447 -5.98 -3.64 39.23
C LYS A 447 -5.72 -4.88 40.08
N ASP A 448 -5.57 -6.06 39.47
CA ASP A 448 -5.32 -7.32 40.16
C ASP A 448 -3.99 -7.27 40.93
N TYR A 449 -2.96 -6.71 40.34
CA TYR A 449 -1.68 -6.47 41.00
C TYR A 449 -1.82 -5.57 42.23
N TYR A 450 -2.56 -4.48 42.15
CA TYR A 450 -2.81 -3.57 43.26
C TYR A 450 -3.63 -4.21 44.36
N GLU A 451 -4.63 -5.01 44.03
CA GLU A 451 -5.44 -5.76 45.02
C GLU A 451 -4.62 -6.82 45.75
N GLN A 452 -3.74 -7.53 45.03
CA GLN A 452 -2.81 -8.51 45.65
C GLN A 452 -1.81 -7.80 46.58
N ALA A 453 -1.15 -6.74 46.10
CA ALA A 453 -0.19 -5.99 46.90
C ALA A 453 -0.83 -5.40 48.17
N LYS A 454 -2.10 -4.98 48.09
CA LYS A 454 -2.85 -4.49 49.22
C LYS A 454 -3.15 -5.58 50.26
N LYS A 455 -3.57 -6.80 49.83
CA LYS A 455 -3.78 -7.96 50.70
C LYS A 455 -2.50 -8.38 51.41
N GLU A 456 -1.39 -8.47 50.68
CA GLU A 456 -0.08 -8.81 51.29
C GLU A 456 0.37 -7.78 52.31
N SER A 457 0.14 -6.48 52.06
CA SER A 457 0.47 -5.42 53.02
C SER A 457 -0.42 -5.44 54.26
N GLU A 458 -1.71 -5.77 54.13
CA GLU A 458 -2.65 -5.91 55.24
C GLU A 458 -2.34 -7.16 56.09
N GLU A 459 -1.90 -8.28 55.50
CA GLU A 459 -1.44 -9.47 56.20
C GLU A 459 -0.16 -9.22 56.99
N LEU A 460 0.79 -8.46 56.47
CA LEU A 460 2.03 -8.06 57.14
C LEU A 460 1.80 -7.12 58.36
N ILE A 461 0.72 -6.34 58.34
CA ILE A 461 0.38 -5.41 59.44
C ILE A 461 -0.41 -6.11 60.55
N ASN A 462 -1.16 -7.16 60.23
CA ASN A 462 -2.03 -7.89 61.16
C ASN A 462 -1.41 -9.19 61.72
N GLY A 463 -0.22 -9.61 61.28
CA GLY A 463 0.58 -10.73 61.82
C GLY A 463 1.72 -10.20 62.68
#